data_fa184f678fc9e6fd192a0258ea5f8fc5
#
_entry.id   fa184f678fc9e6fd192a0258ea5f8fc5
#
_cell.length_a   1.000
_cell.length_b   1.000
_cell.length_c   1.000
_cell.angle_alpha   90.00
_cell.angle_beta   90.00
_cell.angle_gamma   90.00
#
_symmetry.space_group_name_H-M   'P 1'
#
loop_
_entity.id
_entity.type
_entity.pdbx_description
1 polymer ?
#
loop_
_entity_poly.entity_id
_entity_poly.type
_entity_poly.pdbx_seq_one_letter_code
_entity_poly.pdbx_strand_id
1 'polypeptide(L)'
;MDLSPHTLTLGFLWYIAFLFSTVCHEGAHALAGKAGGDPTAFEAGQVSLNPVPHIRREPFGLVLVPILSYALNGWMMGWASAPYDPRWQRSHPRRAAWMALAGPGANVTLMVLAGIGIRVGLRMGAFRPANGFSLTSLVEAANPEQLGFLATLISIFFSLNLILATFNLLPVPPLDGSTGIAVILPEQMAVRLLDFYRNSGMGFAGIILAWIVYGYVFRWVAPMALRILFLRS
;
A
#
# COMPACT_ATOMS: atom_id res chain seq x y z
N MET A 1 25.99 1.65 0.42
CA MET A 1 25.07 2.62 1.06
C MET A 1 25.89 3.63 1.83
N ASP A 2 25.71 4.91 1.56
CA ASP A 2 26.26 5.96 2.41
C ASP A 2 25.46 6.00 3.73
N LEU A 3 26.15 5.88 4.87
CA LEU A 3 25.52 5.93 6.20
C LEU A 3 25.51 7.35 6.79
N SER A 4 25.35 8.36 5.91
CA SER A 4 25.21 9.74 6.37
C SER A 4 23.98 9.92 7.26
N PRO A 5 23.98 10.89 8.19
CA PRO A 5 22.81 11.19 9.02
C PRO A 5 21.55 11.47 8.20
N HIS A 6 21.69 12.08 7.03
CA HIS A 6 20.58 12.33 6.10
C HIS A 6 19.97 11.02 5.59
N THR A 7 20.79 10.07 5.13
CA THR A 7 20.32 8.77 4.62
C THR A 7 19.63 7.96 5.70
N LEU A 8 20.17 7.97 6.93
CA LEU A 8 19.53 7.28 8.06
C LEU A 8 18.19 7.90 8.44
N THR A 9 18.11 9.24 8.48
CA THR A 9 16.85 9.95 8.75
C THR A 9 15.81 9.64 7.68
N LEU A 10 16.18 9.68 6.41
CA LEU A 10 15.28 9.34 5.31
C LEU A 10 14.80 7.88 5.38
N GLY A 11 15.71 6.94 5.71
CA GLY A 11 15.35 5.53 5.93
C GLY A 11 14.36 5.35 7.07
N PHE A 12 14.53 6.08 8.16
CA PHE A 12 13.59 6.07 9.28
C PHE A 12 12.19 6.58 8.88
N LEU A 13 12.13 7.66 8.09
CA LEU A 13 10.85 8.18 7.56
C LEU A 13 10.16 7.19 6.64
N TRP A 14 10.92 6.55 5.74
CA TRP A 14 10.43 5.49 4.90
C TRP A 14 9.87 4.33 5.70
N TYR A 15 10.59 3.90 6.77
CA TYR A 15 10.16 2.76 7.57
C TYR A 15 8.86 3.05 8.33
N ILE A 16 8.74 4.24 8.93
CA ILE A 16 7.48 4.65 9.58
C ILE A 16 6.32 4.65 8.58
N ALA A 17 6.51 5.29 7.43
CA ALA A 17 5.46 5.37 6.42
C ALA A 17 5.09 3.97 5.89
N PHE A 18 6.08 3.13 5.57
CA PHE A 18 5.88 1.77 5.08
C PHE A 18 5.16 0.90 6.10
N LEU A 19 5.67 0.85 7.33
CA LEU A 19 5.10 -0.02 8.37
C LEU A 19 3.66 0.39 8.69
N PHE A 20 3.40 1.68 8.88
CA PHE A 20 2.06 2.19 9.17
C PHE A 20 1.08 1.93 8.03
N SER A 21 1.49 2.22 6.78
CA SER A 21 0.65 2.01 5.60
C SER A 21 0.30 0.54 5.39
N THR A 22 1.26 -0.36 5.61
CA THR A 22 1.06 -1.81 5.48
C THR A 22 0.20 -2.37 6.61
N VAL A 23 0.40 -1.91 7.85
CA VAL A 23 -0.44 -2.31 8.99
C VAL A 23 -1.89 -1.84 8.81
N CYS A 24 -2.12 -0.63 8.31
CA CYS A 24 -3.46 -0.16 7.97
C CYS A 24 -4.11 -1.01 6.86
N HIS A 25 -3.34 -1.38 5.85
CA HIS A 25 -3.78 -2.25 4.75
C HIS A 25 -4.22 -3.62 5.26
N GLU A 26 -3.36 -4.31 6.02
CA GLU A 26 -3.67 -5.64 6.57
C GLU A 26 -4.79 -5.58 7.62
N GLY A 27 -4.80 -4.55 8.46
CA GLY A 27 -5.87 -4.32 9.41
C GLY A 27 -7.23 -4.11 8.75
N ALA A 28 -7.25 -3.46 7.58
CA ALA A 28 -8.47 -3.29 6.79
C ALA A 28 -8.97 -4.62 6.20
N HIS A 29 -8.09 -5.47 5.67
CA HIS A 29 -8.45 -6.84 5.25
C HIS A 29 -9.03 -7.63 6.42
N ALA A 30 -8.34 -7.62 7.56
CA ALA A 30 -8.76 -8.35 8.76
C ALA A 30 -10.13 -7.88 9.27
N LEU A 31 -10.38 -6.57 9.29
CA LEU A 31 -11.65 -5.99 9.70
C LEU A 31 -12.78 -6.36 8.73
N ALA A 32 -12.52 -6.25 7.42
CA ALA A 32 -13.49 -6.58 6.39
C ALA A 32 -13.79 -8.09 6.35
N GLY A 33 -12.78 -8.95 6.56
CA GLY A 33 -12.94 -10.40 6.69
C GLY A 33 -13.87 -10.73 7.86
N LYS A 34 -13.59 -10.18 9.05
CA LYS A 34 -14.45 -10.34 10.23
C LYS A 34 -15.90 -9.91 9.96
N ALA A 35 -16.08 -8.73 9.37
CA ALA A 35 -17.40 -8.20 9.02
C ALA A 35 -18.10 -9.07 7.96
N GLY A 36 -17.32 -9.69 7.08
CA GLY A 36 -17.79 -10.62 6.05
C GLY A 36 -18.14 -12.02 6.56
N GLY A 37 -17.78 -12.35 7.81
CA GLY A 37 -18.05 -13.64 8.44
C GLY A 37 -16.86 -14.60 8.48
N ASP A 38 -15.65 -14.10 8.19
CA ASP A 38 -14.37 -14.83 8.41
C ASP A 38 -13.63 -14.23 9.61
N PRO A 39 -13.62 -14.88 10.77
CA PRO A 39 -12.93 -14.40 11.96
C PRO A 39 -11.42 -14.69 11.97
N THR A 40 -10.87 -15.39 10.97
CA THR A 40 -9.51 -15.95 11.00
C THR A 40 -8.44 -14.89 11.31
N ALA A 41 -8.47 -13.76 10.60
CA ALA A 41 -7.52 -12.67 10.85
C ALA A 41 -7.76 -11.94 12.18
N PHE A 42 -9.02 -11.86 12.62
CA PHE A 42 -9.36 -11.28 13.91
C PHE A 42 -8.83 -12.12 15.06
N GLU A 43 -9.02 -13.44 15.01
CA GLU A 43 -8.51 -14.39 16.01
C GLU A 43 -6.98 -14.42 16.04
N ALA A 44 -6.34 -14.14 14.90
CA ALA A 44 -4.88 -13.93 14.80
C ALA A 44 -4.42 -12.55 15.31
N GLY A 45 -5.32 -11.71 15.86
CA GLY A 45 -5.00 -10.40 16.42
C GLY A 45 -4.67 -9.31 15.38
N GLN A 46 -5.04 -9.52 14.11
CA GLN A 46 -4.66 -8.60 13.03
C GLN A 46 -5.67 -7.46 12.78
N VAL A 47 -6.81 -7.43 13.46
CA VAL A 47 -7.69 -6.25 13.48
C VAL A 47 -7.09 -5.24 14.47
N SER A 48 -5.94 -4.70 14.14
CA SER A 48 -5.18 -3.82 15.00
C SER A 48 -4.25 -2.92 14.20
N LEU A 49 -4.04 -1.68 14.69
CA LEU A 49 -2.97 -0.80 14.21
C LEU A 49 -1.64 -1.01 14.96
N ASN A 50 -1.60 -1.93 15.93
CA ASN A 50 -0.36 -2.37 16.54
C ASN A 50 0.45 -3.18 15.52
N PRO A 51 1.69 -2.79 15.18
CA PRO A 51 2.48 -3.51 14.18
C PRO A 51 2.96 -4.89 14.65
N VAL A 52 2.98 -5.16 15.95
CA VAL A 52 3.57 -6.38 16.52
C VAL A 52 2.93 -7.68 16.00
N PRO A 53 1.60 -7.85 15.95
CA PRO A 53 1.00 -9.06 15.37
C PRO A 53 1.36 -9.26 13.89
N HIS A 54 1.40 -8.17 13.12
CA HIS A 54 1.75 -8.20 11.70
C HIS A 54 3.23 -8.56 11.48
N ILE A 55 4.14 -7.95 12.23
CA ILE A 55 5.59 -8.27 12.18
C ILE A 55 5.87 -9.72 12.59
N ARG A 56 5.19 -10.23 13.63
CA ARG A 56 5.36 -11.63 14.06
C ARG A 56 4.96 -12.62 12.97
N ARG A 57 3.95 -12.26 12.16
CA ARG A 57 3.49 -13.09 11.06
C ARG A 57 4.42 -13.01 9.85
N GLU A 58 4.86 -11.81 9.49
CA GLU A 58 5.64 -11.54 8.27
C GLU A 58 6.93 -10.75 8.60
N PRO A 59 7.85 -11.33 9.40
CA PRO A 59 9.07 -10.62 9.83
C PRO A 59 9.99 -10.28 8.64
N PHE A 60 10.05 -11.15 7.65
CA PHE A 60 10.85 -10.89 6.44
C PHE A 60 10.26 -9.74 5.62
N GLY A 61 8.95 -9.77 5.36
CA GLY A 61 8.27 -8.77 4.53
C GLY A 61 8.15 -7.40 5.19
N LEU A 62 8.08 -7.34 6.53
CA LEU A 62 7.91 -6.08 7.26
C LEU A 62 9.18 -5.52 7.89
N VAL A 63 10.25 -6.30 8.01
CA VAL A 63 11.51 -5.83 8.62
C VAL A 63 12.70 -6.00 7.68
N LEU A 64 13.03 -7.25 7.30
CA LEU A 64 14.27 -7.51 6.58
C LEU A 64 14.25 -6.92 5.17
N VAL A 65 13.22 -7.23 4.38
CA VAL A 65 13.14 -6.78 2.97
C VAL A 65 13.00 -5.27 2.85
N PRO A 66 12.20 -4.54 3.66
CA PRO A 66 12.18 -3.09 3.62
C PRO A 66 13.54 -2.44 3.87
N ILE A 67 14.28 -2.93 4.87
CA ILE A 67 15.62 -2.40 5.18
C ILE A 67 16.59 -2.67 4.03
N LEU A 68 16.60 -3.88 3.49
CA LEU A 68 17.46 -4.25 2.36
C LEU A 68 17.09 -3.48 1.09
N SER A 69 15.79 -3.36 0.77
CA SER A 69 15.34 -2.63 -0.42
C SER A 69 15.69 -1.15 -0.34
N TYR A 70 15.57 -0.54 0.84
CA TYR A 70 16.03 0.83 1.06
C TYR A 70 17.54 0.97 0.86
N ALA A 71 18.32 0.05 1.42
CA ALA A 71 19.76 0.05 1.26
C ALA A 71 20.23 -0.07 -0.19
N LEU A 72 19.48 -0.81 -1.02
CA LEU A 72 19.83 -1.06 -2.42
C LEU A 72 19.25 -0.04 -3.38
N ASN A 73 18.04 0.47 -3.14
CA ASN A 73 17.27 1.25 -4.10
C ASN A 73 16.85 2.65 -3.59
N GLY A 74 17.09 2.96 -2.31
CA GLY A 74 16.70 4.25 -1.71
C GLY A 74 15.21 4.41 -1.40
N TRP A 75 14.40 3.33 -1.51
CA TRP A 75 12.99 3.29 -1.13
C TRP A 75 12.61 1.93 -0.59
N MET A 76 11.52 1.85 0.20
CA MET A 76 11.15 0.60 0.86
C MET A 76 10.08 -0.17 0.10
N MET A 77 10.35 -1.47 -0.07
CA MET A 77 9.42 -2.49 -0.53
C MET A 77 9.29 -3.56 0.53
N GLY A 78 8.15 -4.24 0.53
CA GLY A 78 7.92 -5.38 1.39
C GLY A 78 6.53 -5.94 1.15
N TRP A 79 6.12 -6.86 2.00
CA TRP A 79 4.80 -7.45 1.95
C TRP A 79 4.33 -7.81 3.35
N ALA A 80 3.02 -7.94 3.50
CA ALA A 80 2.37 -8.58 4.63
C ALA A 80 1.20 -9.43 4.11
N SER A 81 0.53 -10.15 5.00
CA SER A 81 -0.64 -10.91 4.66
C SER A 81 -1.58 -11.06 5.84
N ALA A 82 -2.88 -10.84 5.63
CA ALA A 82 -3.91 -11.21 6.57
C ALA A 82 -4.37 -12.66 6.30
N PRO A 83 -4.42 -13.54 7.31
CA PRO A 83 -4.91 -14.89 7.11
C PRO A 83 -6.42 -14.88 6.86
N TYR A 84 -6.91 -15.82 6.05
CA TYR A 84 -8.33 -16.02 5.80
C TYR A 84 -8.64 -17.52 5.64
N ASP A 85 -9.91 -17.91 5.81
CA ASP A 85 -10.35 -19.28 5.54
C ASP A 85 -10.66 -19.45 4.04
N PRO A 86 -9.90 -20.33 3.32
CA PRO A 86 -10.15 -20.62 1.92
C PRO A 86 -11.54 -21.22 1.64
N ARG A 87 -12.14 -21.90 2.62
CA ARG A 87 -13.50 -22.47 2.47
C ARG A 87 -14.53 -21.36 2.51
N TRP A 88 -14.36 -20.40 3.44
CA TRP A 88 -15.20 -19.22 3.49
C TRP A 88 -15.07 -18.39 2.21
N GLN A 89 -13.85 -18.15 1.70
CA GLN A 89 -13.61 -17.44 0.44
C GLN A 89 -14.39 -18.08 -0.72
N ARG A 90 -14.36 -19.41 -0.83
CA ARG A 90 -15.07 -20.16 -1.88
C ARG A 90 -16.58 -20.07 -1.73
N SER A 91 -17.09 -20.12 -0.49
CA SER A 91 -18.53 -20.07 -0.19
C SER A 91 -19.10 -18.66 -0.30
N HIS A 92 -18.27 -17.63 -0.18
CA HIS A 92 -18.65 -16.21 -0.16
C HIS A 92 -17.74 -15.36 -1.06
N PRO A 93 -17.63 -15.66 -2.37
CA PRO A 93 -16.62 -15.04 -3.25
C PRO A 93 -16.76 -13.51 -3.32
N ARG A 94 -17.98 -12.97 -3.27
CA ARG A 94 -18.20 -11.51 -3.26
C ARG A 94 -17.75 -10.86 -1.95
N ARG A 95 -17.98 -11.50 -0.80
CA ARG A 95 -17.51 -10.98 0.49
C ARG A 95 -15.98 -11.02 0.57
N ALA A 96 -15.39 -12.10 0.07
CA ALA A 96 -13.94 -12.23 -0.06
C ALA A 96 -13.34 -11.18 -0.99
N ALA A 97 -14.02 -10.83 -2.07
CA ALA A 97 -13.61 -9.74 -2.95
C ALA A 97 -13.65 -8.38 -2.26
N TRP A 98 -14.68 -8.08 -1.48
CA TRP A 98 -14.74 -6.86 -0.67
C TRP A 98 -13.64 -6.84 0.41
N MET A 99 -13.37 -7.98 1.05
CA MET A 99 -12.24 -8.12 1.96
C MET A 99 -10.93 -7.77 1.24
N ALA A 100 -10.69 -8.35 0.05
CA ALA A 100 -9.49 -8.08 -0.74
C ALA A 100 -9.37 -6.60 -1.17
N LEU A 101 -10.47 -5.92 -1.49
CA LEU A 101 -10.46 -4.51 -1.85
C LEU A 101 -10.28 -3.57 -0.65
N ALA A 102 -10.49 -4.04 0.57
CA ALA A 102 -10.39 -3.22 1.78
C ALA A 102 -8.95 -2.70 2.03
N GLY A 103 -7.92 -3.53 1.78
CA GLY A 103 -6.52 -3.14 1.91
C GLY A 103 -6.13 -1.99 0.98
N PRO A 104 -6.28 -2.16 -0.34
CA PRO A 104 -6.08 -1.05 -1.28
C PRO A 104 -6.94 0.17 -0.96
N GLY A 105 -8.17 -0.02 -0.48
CA GLY A 105 -9.06 1.05 -0.02
C GLY A 105 -8.48 1.85 1.15
N ALA A 106 -7.84 1.18 2.11
CA ALA A 106 -7.12 1.84 3.20
C ALA A 106 -5.94 2.67 2.68
N ASN A 107 -5.17 2.15 1.73
CA ASN A 107 -4.09 2.91 1.11
C ASN A 107 -4.60 4.12 0.31
N VAL A 108 -5.70 4.00 -0.43
CA VAL A 108 -6.34 5.16 -1.09
C VAL A 108 -6.73 6.21 -0.04
N THR A 109 -7.30 5.80 1.08
CA THR A 109 -7.67 6.71 2.17
C THR A 109 -6.45 7.45 2.72
N LEU A 110 -5.36 6.74 3.01
CA LEU A 110 -4.11 7.34 3.50
C LEU A 110 -3.49 8.30 2.46
N MET A 111 -3.50 7.92 1.19
CA MET A 111 -3.04 8.79 0.09
C MET A 111 -3.87 10.08 0.02
N VAL A 112 -5.19 9.99 0.12
CA VAL A 112 -6.09 11.15 0.08
C VAL A 112 -5.85 12.05 1.30
N LEU A 113 -5.70 11.48 2.49
CA LEU A 113 -5.39 12.24 3.70
C LEU A 113 -4.04 12.97 3.59
N ALA A 114 -3.00 12.30 3.08
CA ALA A 114 -1.72 12.94 2.81
C ALA A 114 -1.85 14.05 1.75
N GLY A 115 -2.61 13.81 0.69
CA GLY A 115 -2.89 14.82 -0.34
C GLY A 115 -3.63 16.05 0.20
N ILE A 116 -4.60 15.85 1.08
CA ILE A 116 -5.29 16.96 1.78
C ILE A 116 -4.27 17.74 2.64
N GLY A 117 -3.43 17.04 3.41
CA GLY A 117 -2.39 17.69 4.22
C GLY A 117 -1.40 18.51 3.38
N ILE A 118 -0.97 17.98 2.23
CA ILE A 118 -0.13 18.72 1.27
C ILE A 118 -0.85 20.00 0.81
N ARG A 119 -2.10 19.89 0.37
CA ARG A 119 -2.87 21.06 -0.12
C ARG A 119 -3.13 22.11 0.95
N VAL A 120 -3.39 21.69 2.17
CA VAL A 120 -3.54 22.61 3.31
C VAL A 120 -2.20 23.32 3.57
N GLY A 121 -1.10 22.59 3.60
CA GLY A 121 0.23 23.18 3.79
C GLY A 121 0.62 24.19 2.69
N LEU A 122 0.28 23.87 1.43
CA LEU A 122 0.47 24.81 0.31
C LEU A 122 -0.35 26.09 0.47
N ARG A 123 -1.63 25.97 0.84
CA ARG A 123 -2.51 27.13 1.06
C ARG A 123 -2.08 28.00 2.23
N MET A 124 -1.54 27.39 3.27
CA MET A 124 -1.04 28.11 4.46
C MET A 124 0.36 28.71 4.24
N GLY A 125 1.00 28.48 3.08
CA GLY A 125 2.36 28.92 2.84
C GLY A 125 3.42 28.13 3.62
N ALA A 126 3.05 27.05 4.29
CA ALA A 126 3.97 26.16 5.02
C ALA A 126 4.79 25.27 4.07
N PHE A 127 4.22 24.94 2.92
CA PHE A 127 4.83 24.16 1.85
C PHE A 127 4.83 24.93 0.53
N ARG A 128 5.75 24.54 -0.36
CA ARG A 128 5.78 24.92 -1.78
C ARG A 128 5.97 23.68 -2.64
N PRO A 129 5.51 23.64 -3.89
CA PRO A 129 5.82 22.54 -4.79
C PRO A 129 7.33 22.35 -4.92
N ALA A 130 7.79 21.11 -4.94
CA ALA A 130 9.21 20.82 -5.15
C ALA A 130 9.63 21.17 -6.58
N ASN A 131 10.90 21.58 -6.76
CA ASN A 131 11.47 21.90 -8.08
C ASN A 131 11.58 20.66 -9.00
N GLY A 132 11.47 19.47 -8.46
CA GLY A 132 11.43 18.19 -9.18
C GLY A 132 10.70 17.17 -8.31
N PHE A 133 9.76 16.42 -8.90
CA PHE A 133 8.99 15.45 -8.15
C PHE A 133 9.75 14.14 -8.00
N SER A 134 9.85 13.67 -6.75
CA SER A 134 10.33 12.33 -6.41
C SER A 134 9.38 11.70 -5.38
N LEU A 135 9.57 10.42 -5.08
CA LEU A 135 8.75 9.73 -4.07
C LEU A 135 8.88 10.35 -2.67
N THR A 136 9.99 11.05 -2.41
CA THR A 136 10.31 11.69 -1.12
C THR A 136 10.12 13.20 -1.11
N SER A 137 9.90 13.81 -2.27
CA SER A 137 9.83 15.26 -2.42
C SER A 137 8.77 15.65 -3.45
N LEU A 138 7.53 15.71 -3.02
CA LEU A 138 6.42 16.30 -3.76
C LEU A 138 6.29 17.80 -3.40
N VAL A 139 6.57 18.10 -2.15
CA VAL A 139 6.61 19.47 -1.62
C VAL A 139 7.86 19.68 -0.78
N GLU A 140 8.27 20.93 -0.71
CA GLU A 140 9.34 21.43 0.16
C GLU A 140 8.76 22.32 1.24
N ALA A 141 9.34 22.30 2.43
CA ALA A 141 8.96 23.21 3.50
C ALA A 141 9.43 24.65 3.22
N ALA A 142 8.58 25.62 3.49
CA ALA A 142 8.96 27.04 3.45
C ALA A 142 10.05 27.36 4.50
N ASN A 143 9.98 26.70 5.67
CA ASN A 143 11.03 26.69 6.68
C ASN A 143 11.56 25.25 6.85
N PRO A 144 12.69 24.88 6.21
CA PRO A 144 13.24 23.54 6.24
C PRO A 144 13.62 23.05 7.65
N GLU A 145 14.09 23.93 8.53
CA GLU A 145 14.49 23.55 9.89
C GLU A 145 13.30 23.09 10.75
N GLN A 146 12.14 23.69 10.55
CA GLN A 146 10.95 23.39 11.33
C GLN A 146 10.05 22.32 10.70
N LEU A 147 9.88 22.37 9.38
CA LEU A 147 8.87 21.57 8.66
C LEU A 147 9.46 20.65 7.59
N GLY A 148 10.79 20.61 7.41
CA GLY A 148 11.43 19.77 6.39
C GLY A 148 11.12 18.29 6.57
N PHE A 149 11.17 17.81 7.81
CA PHE A 149 10.80 16.44 8.16
C PHE A 149 9.33 16.12 7.78
N LEU A 150 8.40 17.04 8.06
CA LEU A 150 6.99 16.85 7.76
C LEU A 150 6.72 16.87 6.25
N ALA A 151 7.35 17.76 5.50
CA ALA A 151 7.24 17.84 4.05
C ALA A 151 7.72 16.54 3.39
N THR A 152 8.83 15.97 3.84
CA THR A 152 9.35 14.68 3.37
C THR A 152 8.43 13.54 3.74
N LEU A 153 8.02 13.45 5.01
CA LEU A 153 7.16 12.38 5.49
C LEU A 153 5.81 12.33 4.76
N ILE A 154 5.14 13.47 4.58
CA ILE A 154 3.86 13.55 3.89
C ILE A 154 3.99 13.24 2.40
N SER A 155 5.12 13.61 1.76
CA SER A 155 5.43 13.24 0.39
C SER A 155 5.61 11.73 0.24
N ILE A 156 6.32 11.08 1.17
CA ILE A 156 6.46 9.63 1.21
C ILE A 156 5.09 8.95 1.42
N PHE A 157 4.28 9.43 2.37
CA PHE A 157 2.95 8.86 2.60
C PHE A 157 2.07 8.90 1.36
N PHE A 158 2.03 10.03 0.67
CA PHE A 158 1.26 10.15 -0.58
C PHE A 158 1.77 9.17 -1.64
N SER A 159 3.07 9.20 -1.93
CA SER A 159 3.69 8.41 -3.00
C SER A 159 3.62 6.91 -2.73
N LEU A 160 3.95 6.49 -1.51
CA LEU A 160 3.92 5.08 -1.11
C LEU A 160 2.50 4.51 -1.17
N ASN A 161 1.52 5.24 -0.64
CA ASN A 161 0.14 4.75 -0.64
C ASN A 161 -0.49 4.77 -2.04
N LEU A 162 -0.09 5.70 -2.92
CA LEU A 162 -0.42 5.63 -4.34
C LEU A 162 0.13 4.34 -4.98
N ILE A 163 1.40 4.00 -4.71
CA ILE A 163 2.02 2.76 -5.20
C ILE A 163 1.30 1.53 -4.63
N LEU A 164 1.14 1.44 -3.31
CA LEU A 164 0.52 0.29 -2.65
C LEU A 164 -0.92 0.06 -3.13
N ALA A 165 -1.72 1.11 -3.24
CA ALA A 165 -3.10 1.00 -3.71
C ALA A 165 -3.15 0.53 -5.17
N THR A 166 -2.42 1.17 -6.07
CA THR A 166 -2.52 0.90 -7.50
C THR A 166 -1.85 -0.42 -7.89
N PHE A 167 -0.77 -0.82 -7.20
CA PHE A 167 -0.13 -2.12 -7.40
C PHE A 167 -1.05 -3.26 -6.97
N ASN A 168 -1.61 -3.17 -5.74
CA ASN A 168 -2.48 -4.23 -5.23
C ASN A 168 -3.84 -4.33 -5.95
N LEU A 169 -4.28 -3.29 -6.66
CA LEU A 169 -5.48 -3.34 -7.49
C LEU A 169 -5.28 -4.03 -8.85
N LEU A 170 -4.04 -4.40 -9.23
CA LEU A 170 -3.83 -5.18 -10.45
C LEU A 170 -4.53 -6.54 -10.34
N PRO A 171 -5.26 -6.99 -11.38
CA PRO A 171 -5.97 -8.28 -11.35
C PRO A 171 -5.03 -9.46 -11.63
N VAL A 172 -3.90 -9.50 -10.95
CA VAL A 172 -2.83 -10.48 -11.12
C VAL A 172 -2.53 -11.14 -9.76
N PRO A 173 -2.62 -12.48 -9.63
CA PRO A 173 -2.26 -13.14 -8.38
C PRO A 173 -0.76 -12.98 -8.07
N PRO A 174 -0.38 -12.84 -6.82
CA PRO A 174 -1.17 -12.98 -5.59
C PRO A 174 -1.77 -11.67 -5.07
N LEU A 175 -1.87 -10.61 -5.90
CA LEU A 175 -2.34 -9.29 -5.48
C LEU A 175 -3.85 -9.26 -5.20
N ASP A 176 -4.29 -8.33 -4.37
CA ASP A 176 -5.69 -8.20 -3.92
C ASP A 176 -6.68 -8.01 -5.07
N GLY A 177 -6.28 -7.29 -6.12
CA GLY A 177 -7.09 -7.07 -7.32
C GLY A 177 -7.49 -8.38 -8.01
N SER A 178 -6.67 -9.44 -7.89
CA SER A 178 -7.00 -10.75 -8.42
C SER A 178 -8.22 -11.40 -7.73
N THR A 179 -8.36 -11.20 -6.43
CA THR A 179 -9.56 -11.59 -5.67
C THR A 179 -10.65 -10.54 -5.82
N GLY A 180 -10.27 -9.26 -5.79
CA GLY A 180 -11.18 -8.10 -5.88
C GLY A 180 -12.04 -8.09 -7.14
N ILE A 181 -11.54 -8.60 -8.27
CA ILE A 181 -12.30 -8.69 -9.52
C ILE A 181 -13.59 -9.53 -9.39
N ALA A 182 -13.66 -10.40 -8.39
CA ALA A 182 -14.86 -11.23 -8.12
C ALA A 182 -16.09 -10.40 -7.71
N VAL A 183 -15.93 -9.11 -7.35
CA VAL A 183 -17.06 -8.21 -7.10
C VAL A 183 -17.96 -8.06 -8.34
N ILE A 184 -17.35 -7.97 -9.52
CA ILE A 184 -18.07 -7.71 -10.79
C ILE A 184 -18.39 -8.98 -11.58
N LEU A 185 -17.88 -10.14 -11.16
CA LEU A 185 -18.12 -11.41 -11.85
C LEU A 185 -19.40 -12.11 -11.35
N PRO A 186 -20.09 -12.86 -12.22
CA PRO A 186 -21.07 -13.84 -11.78
C PRO A 186 -20.42 -14.83 -10.80
N GLU A 187 -21.18 -15.26 -9.78
CA GLU A 187 -20.65 -16.04 -8.66
C GLU A 187 -19.91 -17.32 -9.11
N GLN A 188 -20.48 -18.07 -10.05
CA GLN A 188 -19.85 -19.27 -10.59
C GLN A 188 -18.51 -18.99 -11.29
N MET A 189 -18.40 -17.84 -11.99
CA MET A 189 -17.16 -17.42 -12.63
C MET A 189 -16.12 -16.99 -11.59
N ALA A 190 -16.57 -16.26 -10.55
CA ALA A 190 -15.71 -15.86 -9.44
C ALA A 190 -15.10 -17.08 -8.74
N VAL A 191 -15.89 -18.08 -8.41
CA VAL A 191 -15.39 -19.33 -7.79
C VAL A 191 -14.39 -20.03 -8.69
N ARG A 192 -14.68 -20.20 -9.99
CA ARG A 192 -13.75 -20.85 -10.94
C ARG A 192 -12.44 -20.10 -11.05
N LEU A 193 -12.48 -18.76 -11.08
CA LEU A 193 -11.29 -17.92 -11.16
C LEU A 193 -10.43 -18.06 -9.90
N LEU A 194 -11.02 -18.00 -8.72
CA LEU A 194 -10.32 -18.14 -7.44
C LEU A 194 -9.72 -19.55 -7.29
N ASP A 195 -10.46 -20.59 -7.69
CA ASP A 195 -9.95 -21.98 -7.71
C ASP A 195 -8.78 -22.13 -8.71
N PHE A 196 -8.86 -21.50 -9.88
CA PHE A 196 -7.77 -21.48 -10.86
C PHE A 196 -6.52 -20.82 -10.28
N TYR A 197 -6.64 -19.62 -9.68
CA TYR A 197 -5.50 -18.92 -9.08
C TYR A 197 -4.85 -19.73 -7.96
N ARG A 198 -5.65 -20.38 -7.12
CA ARG A 198 -5.14 -21.22 -6.04
C ARG A 198 -4.37 -22.44 -6.54
N ASN A 199 -4.85 -23.08 -7.60
CA ASN A 199 -4.30 -24.33 -8.11
C ASN A 199 -3.17 -24.14 -9.13
N SER A 200 -3.04 -22.94 -9.70
CA SER A 200 -2.10 -22.67 -10.79
C SER A 200 -0.63 -22.55 -10.36
N GLY A 201 -0.35 -22.38 -9.06
CA GLY A 201 1.01 -22.10 -8.57
C GLY A 201 1.60 -20.78 -9.07
N MET A 202 0.79 -19.90 -9.64
CA MET A 202 1.23 -18.65 -10.30
C MET A 202 1.78 -17.57 -9.35
N GLY A 203 1.84 -17.80 -8.04
CA GLY A 203 2.22 -16.76 -7.08
C GLY A 203 3.50 -16.00 -7.43
N PHE A 204 4.59 -16.71 -7.66
CA PHE A 204 5.86 -16.07 -8.03
C PHE A 204 5.88 -15.48 -9.45
N ALA A 205 5.39 -16.22 -10.43
CA ALA A 205 5.28 -15.74 -11.82
C ALA A 205 4.32 -14.53 -11.91
N GLY A 206 3.25 -14.55 -11.11
CA GLY A 206 2.31 -13.44 -11.01
C GLY A 206 2.95 -12.16 -10.46
N ILE A 207 3.82 -12.25 -9.46
CA ILE A 207 4.56 -11.08 -8.95
C ILE A 207 5.43 -10.47 -10.05
N ILE A 208 6.17 -11.29 -10.81
CA ILE A 208 7.00 -10.80 -11.93
C ILE A 208 6.13 -10.12 -12.98
N LEU A 209 5.02 -10.75 -13.37
CA LEU A 209 4.07 -10.18 -14.32
C LEU A 209 3.47 -8.86 -13.77
N ALA A 210 3.11 -8.82 -12.51
CA ALA A 210 2.59 -7.62 -11.88
C ALA A 210 3.58 -6.45 -11.95
N TRP A 211 4.86 -6.67 -11.68
CA TRP A 211 5.89 -5.63 -11.81
C TRP A 211 6.06 -5.12 -13.24
N ILE A 212 6.03 -6.02 -14.24
CA ILE A 212 6.10 -5.63 -15.64
C ILE A 212 4.89 -4.76 -16.03
N VAL A 213 3.69 -5.24 -15.72
CA VAL A 213 2.43 -4.50 -16.01
C VAL A 213 2.37 -3.19 -15.25
N TYR A 214 2.80 -3.20 -13.98
CA TYR A 214 2.76 -2.01 -13.14
C TYR A 214 3.57 -0.85 -13.70
N GLY A 215 4.74 -1.10 -14.28
CA GLY A 215 5.56 -0.06 -14.91
C GLY A 215 4.80 0.68 -16.02
N TYR A 216 3.90 0.00 -16.75
CA TYR A 216 3.05 0.64 -17.76
C TYR A 216 1.88 1.40 -17.11
N VAL A 217 1.23 0.84 -16.09
CA VAL A 217 0.11 1.48 -15.39
C VAL A 217 0.59 2.73 -14.66
N PHE A 218 1.70 2.65 -13.94
CA PHE A 218 2.19 3.74 -13.10
C PHE A 218 2.59 4.98 -13.90
N ARG A 219 3.05 4.82 -15.14
CA ARG A 219 3.34 5.94 -16.06
C ARG A 219 2.12 6.83 -16.36
N TRP A 220 0.92 6.28 -16.24
CA TRP A 220 -0.32 7.03 -16.44
C TRP A 220 -0.92 7.52 -15.12
N VAL A 221 -0.87 6.66 -14.10
CA VAL A 221 -1.50 6.94 -12.81
C VAL A 221 -0.73 8.03 -12.04
N ALA A 222 0.60 7.98 -12.00
CA ALA A 222 1.38 8.95 -11.23
C ALA A 222 1.21 10.40 -11.73
N PRO A 223 1.34 10.72 -13.05
CA PRO A 223 1.08 12.08 -13.53
C PRO A 223 -0.35 12.54 -13.28
N MET A 224 -1.34 11.64 -13.37
CA MET A 224 -2.73 11.97 -13.10
C MET A 224 -2.96 12.32 -11.63
N ALA A 225 -2.39 11.52 -10.71
CA ALA A 225 -2.46 11.79 -9.28
C ALA A 225 -1.78 13.12 -8.92
N LEU A 226 -0.61 13.42 -9.49
CA LEU A 226 0.09 14.69 -9.30
C LEU A 226 -0.70 15.87 -9.87
N ARG A 227 -1.30 15.74 -11.05
CA ARG A 227 -2.18 16.78 -11.60
C ARG A 227 -3.33 17.08 -10.66
N ILE A 228 -4.00 16.04 -10.11
CA ILE A 228 -5.09 16.23 -9.15
C ILE A 228 -4.57 16.89 -7.87
N LEU A 229 -3.39 16.47 -7.37
CA LEU A 229 -2.78 17.01 -6.16
C LEU A 229 -2.51 18.52 -6.28
N PHE A 230 -1.98 18.97 -7.42
CA PHE A 230 -1.57 20.35 -7.67
C PHE A 230 -2.57 21.17 -8.49
N LEU A 231 -3.78 20.64 -8.77
CA LEU A 231 -4.85 21.40 -9.42
C LEU A 231 -5.21 22.65 -8.58
N ARG A 232 -4.98 23.85 -9.14
CA ARG A 232 -5.31 25.15 -8.49
C ARG A 232 -4.59 25.38 -7.14
N SER A 233 -3.37 24.86 -6.98
CA SER A 233 -2.48 25.26 -5.88
C SER A 233 -1.75 26.55 -6.18
#